data_4476882a6e0a64a15a0faa6d9cdf1f0f
#
_entry.id   4476882a6e0a64a15a0faa6d9cdf1f0f
#
_cell.length_a   1.000
_cell.length_b   1.000
_cell.length_c   1.000
_cell.angle_alpha   90.00
_cell.angle_beta   90.00
_cell.angle_gamma   90.00
#
_symmetry.space_group_name_H-M   'P 1'
#
loop_
_entity.id
_entity.type
_entity.pdbx_description
1 polymer ?
#
loop_
_entity_poly.entity_id
_entity_poly.type
_entity_poly.pdbx_seq_one_letter_code
_entity_poly.pdbx_strand_id
1 'polypeptide(L)'
;MRPAFRIFCILLCLLCVTPVMQAQQTPVPAPASSGFNLTAEDLKDSRAVGNLETLCRVWGYAKYHHPFFCDTLCRVDVDSALFALLPRVVHADRVTRNRHLLDWVRSLGDYTPNRIECEQALAPYDLVETADLGWTADTVLLGGELSKLLQDLRYAERDENYYLRLGQPDQGPDYQYLSLRGESFYPTPQMDSGLNLLLLFRLWNVIEYYAPYRAVTLHPWNEVLSTYIPLMGVETDGRRFARLYMRLIRELNDGHAYAPIEMLFGQRMLPVWPLQAEGRLFVGYSGDSALERGDEVVAIDGEPISERLELLREYASRSNEASLRKALRFYGLRTRRDTAEVVRRRAGACDTLRVATMPYGSVSPLYDPAQLAQSPFR
;
A
#
# COMPACT_ATOMS: atom_id res chain seq x y z
N MET A 1 -31.31 1.41 23.36
CA MET A 1 -29.86 1.48 23.50
C MET A 1 -29.27 1.42 22.09
N ARG A 2 -28.68 2.49 21.62
CA ARG A 2 -28.10 2.57 20.27
C ARG A 2 -26.78 1.78 20.26
N PRO A 3 -26.53 0.85 19.32
CA PRO A 3 -25.24 0.19 19.20
C PRO A 3 -24.19 1.19 18.72
N ALA A 4 -23.08 1.21 19.42
CA ALA A 4 -21.95 2.08 19.16
C ALA A 4 -21.32 1.80 17.78
N PHE A 5 -20.96 2.87 17.11
CA PHE A 5 -20.16 2.90 15.89
C PHE A 5 -18.88 2.05 16.06
N ARG A 6 -18.74 1.01 15.26
CA ARG A 6 -17.50 0.24 15.18
C ARG A 6 -16.59 0.87 14.13
N ILE A 7 -15.53 1.50 14.60
CA ILE A 7 -14.49 2.07 13.73
C ILE A 7 -13.60 0.91 13.25
N PHE A 8 -13.64 0.60 11.97
CA PHE A 8 -12.68 -0.30 11.33
C PHE A 8 -11.40 0.47 11.03
N CYS A 9 -10.35 0.26 11.82
CA CYS A 9 -8.99 0.67 11.45
C CYS A 9 -8.36 -0.43 10.61
N ILE A 10 -8.23 -0.20 9.30
CA ILE A 10 -7.34 -1.01 8.47
C ILE A 10 -5.92 -0.49 8.69
N LEU A 11 -5.16 -1.19 9.53
CA LEU A 11 -3.72 -1.01 9.58
C LEU A 11 -3.14 -1.70 8.35
N LEU A 12 -2.96 -0.95 7.27
CA LEU A 12 -2.32 -1.42 6.05
C LEU A 12 -0.80 -1.52 6.28
N CYS A 13 -0.39 -2.48 7.14
CA CYS A 13 1.02 -2.88 7.26
C CYS A 13 1.40 -3.74 6.05
N LEU A 14 1.38 -3.13 4.87
CA LEU A 14 1.99 -3.70 3.67
C LEU A 14 3.50 -3.48 3.77
N LEU A 15 4.25 -4.57 3.97
CA LEU A 15 5.70 -4.66 3.81
C LEU A 15 6.61 -4.26 5.00
N CYS A 16 6.22 -4.47 6.25
CA CYS A 16 7.20 -4.70 7.30
C CYS A 16 7.00 -6.10 7.87
N VAL A 17 7.59 -7.10 7.23
CA VAL A 17 7.71 -8.43 7.82
C VAL A 17 8.87 -8.40 8.80
N THR A 18 8.58 -8.11 10.07
CA THR A 18 9.39 -8.69 11.14
C THR A 18 8.97 -10.15 11.25
N PRO A 19 9.90 -11.11 11.26
CA PRO A 19 9.54 -12.52 11.35
C PRO A 19 9.05 -12.82 12.77
N VAL A 20 7.75 -12.83 12.97
CA VAL A 20 7.16 -13.56 14.09
C VAL A 20 7.14 -15.01 13.64
N MET A 21 7.97 -15.84 14.27
CA MET A 21 8.02 -17.29 14.04
C MET A 21 6.69 -17.91 14.47
N GLN A 22 5.80 -18.12 13.52
CA GLN A 22 4.75 -19.13 13.59
C GLN A 22 5.14 -20.27 12.66
N ALA A 23 4.91 -21.52 13.10
CA ALA A 23 5.25 -22.74 12.37
C ALA A 23 4.76 -22.66 10.92
N GLN A 24 5.68 -22.39 10.01
CA GLN A 24 5.40 -22.17 8.60
C GLN A 24 5.60 -23.47 7.84
N GLN A 25 4.57 -23.86 7.11
CA GLN A 25 4.77 -24.64 5.91
C GLN A 25 5.74 -23.83 5.01
N THR A 26 6.81 -24.46 4.57
CA THR A 26 7.82 -23.83 3.69
C THR A 26 7.11 -23.27 2.46
N PRO A 27 7.14 -21.95 2.24
CA PRO A 27 6.56 -21.38 1.03
C PRO A 27 7.29 -21.92 -0.19
N VAL A 28 6.56 -22.26 -1.25
CA VAL A 28 7.19 -22.50 -2.55
C VAL A 28 7.96 -21.23 -2.90
N PRO A 29 9.28 -21.33 -3.23
CA PRO A 29 10.05 -20.13 -3.58
C PRO A 29 9.37 -19.41 -4.73
N ALA A 30 9.03 -18.13 -4.53
CA ALA A 30 8.48 -17.30 -5.58
C ALA A 30 9.50 -17.17 -6.73
N PRO A 31 9.07 -17.18 -8.00
CA PRO A 31 9.99 -17.03 -9.11
C PRO A 31 10.72 -15.68 -9.03
N ALA A 32 11.99 -15.65 -9.42
CA ALA A 32 12.77 -14.41 -9.41
C ALA A 32 12.29 -13.37 -10.46
N SER A 33 11.47 -13.78 -11.41
CA SER A 33 10.90 -12.97 -12.50
C SER A 33 9.54 -13.54 -12.88
N SER A 34 8.63 -12.67 -13.31
CA SER A 34 7.34 -13.09 -13.90
C SER A 34 7.49 -13.64 -15.31
N GLY A 35 8.63 -13.37 -15.97
CA GLY A 35 8.85 -13.66 -17.39
C GLY A 35 8.06 -12.73 -18.35
N PHE A 36 7.42 -11.68 -17.85
CA PHE A 36 6.60 -10.76 -18.64
C PHE A 36 7.16 -9.34 -18.60
N ASN A 37 7.37 -8.75 -19.77
CA ASN A 37 7.86 -7.39 -19.92
C ASN A 37 7.03 -6.60 -20.92
N LEU A 38 6.84 -5.31 -20.63
CA LEU A 38 6.19 -4.32 -21.47
C LEU A 38 7.15 -3.18 -21.76
N THR A 39 6.97 -2.58 -22.90
CA THR A 39 7.61 -1.33 -23.28
C THR A 39 6.62 -0.17 -23.20
N ALA A 40 7.14 1.05 -23.20
CA ALA A 40 6.27 2.24 -23.26
C ALA A 40 5.42 2.27 -24.55
N GLU A 41 5.88 1.64 -25.63
CA GLU A 41 5.14 1.54 -26.89
C GLU A 41 3.91 0.64 -26.76
N ASP A 42 4.03 -0.49 -26.04
CA ASP A 42 2.92 -1.42 -25.78
C ASP A 42 1.76 -0.73 -25.04
N LEU A 43 2.06 0.23 -24.17
CA LEU A 43 1.06 0.93 -23.36
C LEU A 43 0.60 2.28 -23.94
N LYS A 44 1.05 2.66 -25.14
CA LYS A 44 0.43 3.75 -25.90
C LYS A 44 -0.97 3.39 -26.44
N ASP A 45 -1.21 2.11 -26.67
CA ASP A 45 -2.53 1.62 -27.03
C ASP A 45 -3.44 1.60 -25.79
N SER A 46 -4.44 2.47 -25.78
CA SER A 46 -5.43 2.52 -24.69
C SER A 46 -6.16 1.19 -24.48
N ARG A 47 -6.24 0.36 -25.52
CA ARG A 47 -6.79 -1.00 -25.44
C ARG A 47 -5.92 -1.89 -24.56
N ALA A 48 -4.60 -1.80 -24.67
CA ALA A 48 -3.69 -2.59 -23.82
C ALA A 48 -3.85 -2.22 -22.35
N VAL A 49 -3.93 -0.92 -22.03
CA VAL A 49 -4.22 -0.45 -20.66
C VAL A 49 -5.57 -0.96 -20.17
N GLY A 50 -6.64 -0.79 -20.95
CA GLY A 50 -7.98 -1.27 -20.59
C GLY A 50 -8.09 -2.79 -20.45
N ASN A 51 -7.28 -3.55 -21.20
CA ASN A 51 -7.16 -4.99 -21.04
C ASN A 51 -6.52 -5.37 -19.70
N LEU A 52 -5.46 -4.67 -19.30
CA LEU A 52 -4.78 -4.86 -18.01
C LEU A 52 -5.65 -4.43 -16.83
N GLU A 53 -6.43 -3.36 -16.97
CA GLU A 53 -7.44 -2.98 -15.98
C GLU A 53 -8.50 -4.07 -15.79
N THR A 54 -9.01 -4.60 -16.89
CA THR A 54 -10.00 -5.69 -16.85
C THR A 54 -9.41 -6.94 -16.22
N LEU A 55 -8.17 -7.29 -16.56
CA LEU A 55 -7.46 -8.40 -15.94
C LEU A 55 -7.29 -8.18 -14.44
N CYS A 56 -6.85 -6.99 -14.01
CA CYS A 56 -6.71 -6.64 -12.60
C CYS A 56 -8.01 -6.90 -11.83
N ARG A 57 -9.12 -6.38 -12.33
CA ARG A 57 -10.43 -6.51 -11.71
C ARG A 57 -10.90 -7.95 -11.64
N VAL A 58 -10.84 -8.69 -12.75
CA VAL A 58 -11.31 -10.09 -12.79
C VAL A 58 -10.41 -11.00 -11.94
N TRP A 59 -9.09 -10.82 -12.00
CA TRP A 59 -8.13 -11.60 -11.22
C TRP A 59 -8.32 -11.38 -9.72
N GLY A 60 -8.38 -10.13 -9.28
CA GLY A 60 -8.56 -9.81 -7.87
C GLY A 60 -9.95 -10.18 -7.36
N TYR A 61 -10.98 -10.00 -8.19
CA TYR A 61 -12.34 -10.40 -7.83
C TYR A 61 -12.42 -11.92 -7.60
N ALA A 62 -11.88 -12.72 -8.52
CA ALA A 62 -11.84 -14.18 -8.35
C ALA A 62 -11.02 -14.57 -7.11
N LYS A 63 -9.83 -13.97 -6.90
CA LYS A 63 -8.97 -14.21 -5.73
C LYS A 63 -9.72 -14.06 -4.41
N TYR A 64 -10.57 -13.06 -4.29
CA TYR A 64 -11.24 -12.74 -3.03
C TYR A 64 -12.66 -13.31 -2.91
N HIS A 65 -13.29 -13.73 -4.02
CA HIS A 65 -14.68 -14.17 -4.02
C HIS A 65 -14.86 -15.63 -4.43
N HIS A 66 -13.89 -16.26 -5.10
CA HIS A 66 -14.07 -17.64 -5.53
C HIS A 66 -13.82 -18.63 -4.37
N PRO A 67 -14.71 -19.59 -4.12
CA PRO A 67 -14.57 -20.59 -3.04
C PRO A 67 -13.27 -21.40 -3.09
N PHE A 68 -12.71 -21.57 -4.27
CA PHE A 68 -11.40 -22.21 -4.46
C PHE A 68 -10.29 -21.60 -3.57
N PHE A 69 -10.34 -20.30 -3.31
CA PHE A 69 -9.38 -19.61 -2.46
C PHE A 69 -9.77 -19.54 -0.98
N CYS A 70 -10.79 -20.29 -0.57
CA CYS A 70 -11.19 -20.44 0.83
C CYS A 70 -10.59 -21.70 1.48
N ASP A 71 -10.07 -22.63 0.69
CA ASP A 71 -9.42 -23.81 1.21
C ASP A 71 -8.03 -23.44 1.78
N THR A 72 -7.83 -23.75 3.07
CA THR A 72 -6.53 -23.57 3.75
C THR A 72 -5.42 -24.47 3.16
N LEU A 73 -5.80 -25.47 2.39
CA LEU A 73 -4.91 -26.35 1.63
C LEU A 73 -4.69 -25.85 0.19
N CYS A 74 -5.32 -24.74 -0.20
CA CYS A 74 -5.15 -24.16 -1.53
C CYS A 74 -3.68 -23.82 -1.77
N ARG A 75 -3.03 -24.62 -2.64
CA ARG A 75 -1.62 -24.45 -3.02
C ARG A 75 -1.47 -23.77 -4.36
N VAL A 76 -2.56 -23.24 -4.93
CA VAL A 76 -2.49 -22.56 -6.21
C VAL A 76 -1.94 -21.16 -5.98
N ASP A 77 -0.80 -20.93 -6.56
CA ASP A 77 -0.21 -19.62 -6.65
C ASP A 77 -1.02 -18.76 -7.63
N VAL A 78 -1.88 -17.92 -7.08
CA VAL A 78 -2.73 -17.01 -7.87
C VAL A 78 -1.88 -16.01 -8.67
N ASP A 79 -0.66 -15.73 -8.25
CA ASP A 79 0.27 -14.86 -8.96
C ASP A 79 0.78 -15.52 -10.24
N SER A 80 1.07 -16.82 -10.19
CA SER A 80 1.43 -17.58 -11.40
C SER A 80 0.30 -17.57 -12.44
N ALA A 81 -0.96 -17.60 -11.99
CA ALA A 81 -2.09 -17.44 -12.89
C ALA A 81 -2.12 -16.04 -13.54
N LEU A 82 -1.84 -14.97 -12.76
CA LEU A 82 -1.70 -13.64 -13.30
C LEU A 82 -0.61 -13.57 -14.37
N PHE A 83 0.59 -14.09 -14.05
CA PHE A 83 1.72 -14.06 -14.98
C PHE A 83 1.43 -14.83 -16.28
N ALA A 84 0.69 -15.93 -16.20
CA ALA A 84 0.25 -16.68 -17.38
C ALA A 84 -0.82 -15.95 -18.22
N LEU A 85 -1.65 -15.10 -17.58
CA LEU A 85 -2.70 -14.34 -18.27
C LEU A 85 -2.17 -13.06 -18.91
N LEU A 86 -1.20 -12.38 -18.32
CA LEU A 86 -0.67 -11.11 -18.82
C LEU A 86 -0.34 -11.12 -20.32
N PRO A 87 0.50 -12.04 -20.84
CA PRO A 87 0.84 -12.05 -22.28
C PRO A 87 -0.35 -12.42 -23.17
N ARG A 88 -1.34 -13.12 -22.63
CA ARG A 88 -2.52 -13.57 -23.39
C ARG A 88 -3.56 -12.48 -23.58
N VAL A 89 -3.63 -11.51 -22.65
CA VAL A 89 -4.69 -10.52 -22.61
C VAL A 89 -4.24 -9.14 -23.06
N VAL A 90 -2.98 -8.75 -22.84
CA VAL A 90 -2.51 -7.38 -23.02
C VAL A 90 -2.82 -6.82 -24.42
N HIS A 91 -2.56 -7.58 -25.47
CA HIS A 91 -2.80 -7.17 -26.86
C HIS A 91 -4.00 -7.82 -27.52
N ALA A 92 -4.78 -8.61 -26.77
CA ALA A 92 -5.96 -9.30 -27.29
C ALA A 92 -7.06 -8.31 -27.69
N ASP A 93 -7.87 -8.69 -28.65
CA ASP A 93 -9.16 -8.07 -28.82
C ASP A 93 -10.09 -8.41 -27.62
N ARG A 94 -11.17 -7.65 -27.49
CA ARG A 94 -12.09 -7.81 -26.34
C ARG A 94 -12.67 -9.22 -26.21
N VAL A 95 -13.01 -9.87 -27.32
CA VAL A 95 -13.64 -11.21 -27.30
C VAL A 95 -12.62 -12.24 -26.83
N THR A 96 -11.43 -12.18 -27.39
CA THR A 96 -10.31 -13.08 -27.05
C THR A 96 -9.87 -12.88 -25.61
N ARG A 97 -9.73 -11.62 -25.13
CA ARG A 97 -9.44 -11.30 -23.73
C ARG A 97 -10.49 -11.90 -22.80
N ASN A 98 -11.77 -11.66 -23.07
CA ASN A 98 -12.86 -12.13 -22.23
C ASN A 98 -12.93 -13.66 -22.17
N ARG A 99 -12.61 -14.33 -23.27
CA ARG A 99 -12.51 -15.81 -23.32
C ARG A 99 -11.40 -16.30 -22.39
N HIS A 100 -10.20 -15.73 -22.48
CA HIS A 100 -9.10 -16.10 -21.60
C HIS A 100 -9.43 -15.93 -20.11
N LEU A 101 -10.10 -14.83 -19.77
CA LEU A 101 -10.53 -14.55 -18.40
C LEU A 101 -11.61 -15.53 -17.94
N LEU A 102 -12.61 -15.80 -18.80
CA LEU A 102 -13.69 -16.75 -18.53
C LEU A 102 -13.15 -18.16 -18.31
N ASP A 103 -12.27 -18.62 -19.21
CA ASP A 103 -11.66 -19.96 -19.15
C ASP A 103 -10.84 -20.11 -17.86
N TRP A 104 -10.09 -19.07 -17.47
CA TRP A 104 -9.35 -19.09 -16.23
C TRP A 104 -10.27 -19.17 -15.01
N VAL A 105 -11.31 -18.32 -14.90
CA VAL A 105 -12.21 -18.37 -13.74
C VAL A 105 -12.94 -19.72 -13.68
N ARG A 106 -13.39 -20.26 -14.81
CA ARG A 106 -13.98 -21.61 -14.86
C ARG A 106 -13.01 -22.71 -14.43
N SER A 107 -11.73 -22.56 -14.70
CA SER A 107 -10.70 -23.56 -14.31
C SER A 107 -10.49 -23.64 -12.79
N LEU A 108 -10.97 -22.67 -12.02
CA LEU A 108 -10.94 -22.70 -10.55
C LEU A 108 -11.96 -23.68 -9.94
N GLY A 109 -12.89 -24.20 -10.75
CA GLY A 109 -13.90 -25.17 -10.32
C GLY A 109 -15.30 -24.57 -10.22
N ASP A 110 -16.24 -25.47 -9.91
CA ASP A 110 -17.65 -25.13 -9.78
C ASP A 110 -17.98 -24.54 -8.40
N TYR A 111 -19.01 -23.74 -8.32
CA TYR A 111 -19.54 -23.17 -7.08
C TYR A 111 -21.07 -23.07 -7.15
N THR A 112 -21.70 -23.03 -5.98
CA THR A 112 -23.15 -22.84 -5.87
C THR A 112 -23.45 -21.41 -5.43
N PRO A 113 -24.11 -20.58 -6.26
CA PRO A 113 -24.55 -19.26 -5.81
C PRO A 113 -25.76 -19.39 -4.90
N ASN A 114 -25.72 -18.77 -3.73
CA ASN A 114 -26.82 -18.68 -2.77
C ASN A 114 -27.16 -17.23 -2.45
N ARG A 115 -27.84 -16.60 -3.38
CA ARG A 115 -28.19 -15.18 -3.29
C ARG A 115 -29.06 -14.86 -2.06
N ILE A 116 -30.04 -15.74 -1.79
CA ILE A 116 -31.05 -15.50 -0.72
C ILE A 116 -30.33 -15.46 0.64
N GLU A 117 -29.47 -16.42 0.91
CA GLU A 117 -28.74 -16.52 2.16
C GLU A 117 -27.74 -15.35 2.32
N CYS A 118 -27.01 -15.01 1.26
CA CYS A 118 -26.10 -13.86 1.28
C CYS A 118 -26.82 -12.53 1.57
N GLU A 119 -27.97 -12.29 0.94
CA GLU A 119 -28.76 -11.09 1.17
C GLU A 119 -29.36 -11.07 2.59
N GLN A 120 -29.83 -12.21 3.10
CA GLN A 120 -30.30 -12.34 4.47
C GLN A 120 -29.20 -12.12 5.51
N ALA A 121 -28.00 -12.64 5.26
CA ALA A 121 -26.85 -12.46 6.14
C ALA A 121 -26.40 -10.98 6.23
N LEU A 122 -26.57 -10.20 5.18
CA LEU A 122 -26.24 -8.78 5.15
C LEU A 122 -27.37 -7.86 5.67
N ALA A 123 -28.61 -8.31 5.65
CA ALA A 123 -29.78 -7.52 6.04
C ALA A 123 -29.72 -6.87 7.44
N PRO A 124 -29.10 -7.49 8.47
CA PRO A 124 -28.98 -6.87 9.80
C PRO A 124 -27.97 -5.72 9.88
N TYR A 125 -27.16 -5.51 8.84
CA TYR A 125 -26.09 -4.52 8.85
C TYR A 125 -26.50 -3.27 8.07
N ASP A 126 -26.26 -2.11 8.69
CA ASP A 126 -26.35 -0.82 8.01
C ASP A 126 -25.04 -0.58 7.27
N LEU A 127 -25.01 -0.94 5.97
CA LEU A 127 -23.82 -0.87 5.14
C LEU A 127 -23.64 0.58 4.66
N VAL A 128 -22.66 1.27 5.22
CA VAL A 128 -22.35 2.67 4.87
C VAL A 128 -21.57 2.76 3.55
N GLU A 129 -20.64 1.84 3.32
CA GLU A 129 -19.87 1.76 2.08
C GLU A 129 -19.67 0.30 1.68
N THR A 130 -19.86 0.01 0.40
CA THR A 130 -19.67 -1.31 -0.18
C THR A 130 -18.70 -1.23 -1.37
N ALA A 131 -18.07 -2.36 -1.72
CA ALA A 131 -17.28 -2.44 -2.95
C ALA A 131 -18.13 -2.11 -4.18
N ASP A 132 -17.57 -1.36 -5.12
CA ASP A 132 -18.24 -1.11 -6.41
C ASP A 132 -18.13 -2.37 -7.28
N LEU A 133 -19.22 -3.13 -7.33
CA LEU A 133 -19.34 -4.32 -8.14
C LEU A 133 -20.17 -4.07 -9.43
N GLY A 134 -20.57 -2.84 -9.72
CA GLY A 134 -21.36 -2.49 -10.90
C GLY A 134 -20.69 -2.90 -12.21
N TRP A 135 -19.36 -2.87 -12.26
CA TRP A 135 -18.59 -3.29 -13.43
C TRP A 135 -18.81 -4.76 -13.82
N THR A 136 -19.19 -5.63 -12.89
CA THR A 136 -19.45 -7.06 -13.19
C THR A 136 -20.68 -7.25 -14.09
N ALA A 137 -21.60 -6.27 -14.10
CA ALA A 137 -22.79 -6.28 -14.94
C ALA A 137 -22.56 -5.63 -16.32
N ASP A 138 -21.37 -5.07 -16.59
CA ASP A 138 -21.06 -4.45 -17.89
C ASP A 138 -20.83 -5.53 -18.97
N THR A 139 -21.91 -5.88 -19.66
CA THR A 139 -21.85 -6.86 -20.77
C THR A 139 -21.14 -6.32 -22.01
N VAL A 140 -21.00 -5.01 -22.16
CA VAL A 140 -20.24 -4.39 -23.25
C VAL A 140 -18.75 -4.64 -23.02
N LEU A 141 -18.28 -4.49 -21.79
CA LEU A 141 -16.90 -4.73 -21.39
C LEU A 141 -16.58 -6.23 -21.36
N LEU A 142 -17.42 -7.03 -20.68
CA LEU A 142 -17.12 -8.42 -20.29
C LEU A 142 -17.73 -9.47 -21.22
N GLY A 143 -18.70 -9.11 -22.06
CA GLY A 143 -19.55 -10.08 -22.73
C GLY A 143 -20.54 -10.75 -21.77
N GLY A 144 -21.54 -11.45 -22.32
CA GLY A 144 -22.63 -11.99 -21.50
C GLY A 144 -22.20 -13.10 -20.55
N GLU A 145 -21.34 -14.02 -21.00
CA GLU A 145 -20.96 -15.19 -20.20
C GLU A 145 -20.05 -14.83 -19.00
N LEU A 146 -19.01 -14.04 -19.24
CA LEU A 146 -18.10 -13.61 -18.17
C LEU A 146 -18.82 -12.71 -17.17
N SER A 147 -19.64 -11.76 -17.67
CA SER A 147 -20.47 -10.91 -16.83
C SER A 147 -21.39 -11.73 -15.91
N LYS A 148 -22.12 -12.70 -16.49
CA LYS A 148 -22.99 -13.58 -15.70
C LYS A 148 -22.22 -14.36 -14.64
N LEU A 149 -21.09 -14.95 -15.03
CA LEU A 149 -20.25 -15.74 -14.11
C LEU A 149 -19.78 -14.88 -12.93
N LEU A 150 -19.29 -13.67 -13.16
CA LEU A 150 -18.82 -12.78 -12.10
C LEU A 150 -19.98 -12.30 -11.19
N GLN A 151 -21.17 -12.04 -11.74
CA GLN A 151 -22.35 -11.72 -10.93
C GLN A 151 -22.79 -12.89 -10.05
N ASP A 152 -22.78 -14.11 -10.58
CA ASP A 152 -23.11 -15.32 -9.81
C ASP A 152 -22.06 -15.58 -8.73
N LEU A 153 -20.77 -15.36 -9.02
CA LEU A 153 -19.65 -15.52 -8.09
C LEU A 153 -19.77 -14.64 -6.83
N ARG A 154 -20.42 -13.48 -6.93
CA ARG A 154 -20.71 -12.64 -5.76
C ARG A 154 -21.44 -13.40 -4.66
N TYR A 155 -22.31 -14.31 -5.04
CA TYR A 155 -23.19 -15.08 -4.16
C TYR A 155 -22.71 -16.50 -3.93
N ALA A 156 -21.48 -16.84 -4.33
CA ALA A 156 -20.93 -18.18 -4.09
C ALA A 156 -20.80 -18.42 -2.58
N GLU A 157 -21.30 -19.57 -2.15
CA GLU A 157 -21.06 -20.06 -0.79
C GLU A 157 -19.56 -20.24 -0.58
N ARG A 158 -19.02 -19.66 0.48
CA ARG A 158 -17.59 -19.69 0.77
C ARG A 158 -17.29 -19.50 2.25
N ASP A 159 -16.24 -20.16 2.68
CA ASP A 159 -15.62 -19.99 3.99
C ASP A 159 -14.66 -18.77 3.99
N GLU A 160 -13.87 -18.63 5.07
CA GLU A 160 -12.85 -17.58 5.19
C GLU A 160 -11.82 -17.70 4.05
N ASN A 161 -11.54 -16.60 3.37
CA ASN A 161 -10.59 -16.56 2.26
C ASN A 161 -9.15 -16.83 2.76
N TYR A 162 -8.37 -17.62 2.00
CA TYR A 162 -6.98 -17.94 2.33
C TYR A 162 -6.08 -16.69 2.46
N TYR A 163 -6.29 -15.68 1.61
CA TYR A 163 -5.48 -14.47 1.56
C TYR A 163 -5.89 -13.41 2.59
N LEU A 164 -7.02 -13.60 3.25
CA LEU A 164 -7.62 -12.63 4.17
C LEU A 164 -8.00 -13.29 5.47
N ARG A 165 -7.69 -12.63 6.56
CA ARG A 165 -8.14 -13.06 7.89
C ARG A 165 -8.67 -11.87 8.66
N LEU A 166 -9.84 -12.03 9.24
CA LEU A 166 -10.32 -11.14 10.28
C LEU A 166 -9.60 -11.53 11.58
N GLY A 167 -8.61 -10.74 11.97
CA GLY A 167 -7.89 -10.91 13.23
C GLY A 167 -8.64 -10.23 14.35
N GLN A 168 -8.56 -10.81 15.55
CA GLN A 168 -8.90 -10.09 16.77
C GLN A 168 -7.60 -9.48 17.30
N PRO A 169 -7.54 -8.16 17.56
CA PRO A 169 -6.39 -7.57 18.20
C PRO A 169 -6.31 -8.03 19.66
N ASP A 170 -5.09 -8.10 20.18
CA ASP A 170 -4.81 -8.34 21.60
C ASP A 170 -5.41 -7.24 22.53
N GLN A 171 -6.06 -6.24 21.95
CA GLN A 171 -6.59 -5.06 22.64
C GLN A 171 -8.10 -5.06 22.89
N GLY A 172 -8.79 -6.19 22.71
CA GLY A 172 -10.19 -6.34 23.09
C GLY A 172 -11.12 -6.74 21.92
N PRO A 173 -12.34 -7.22 22.25
CA PRO A 173 -13.26 -7.83 21.30
C PRO A 173 -13.88 -6.87 20.29
N ASP A 174 -13.71 -5.54 20.46
CA ASP A 174 -14.36 -4.53 19.62
C ASP A 174 -13.53 -4.09 18.40
N TYR A 175 -12.29 -4.57 18.28
CA TYR A 175 -11.41 -4.25 17.15
C TYR A 175 -11.19 -5.47 16.28
N GLN A 176 -11.83 -5.51 15.13
CA GLN A 176 -11.49 -6.45 14.07
C GLN A 176 -10.60 -5.73 13.05
N TYR A 177 -9.43 -6.26 12.77
CA TYR A 177 -8.58 -5.78 11.69
C TYR A 177 -8.45 -6.85 10.59
N LEU A 178 -8.40 -6.38 9.37
CA LEU A 178 -8.14 -7.25 8.23
C LEU A 178 -6.64 -7.50 8.12
N SER A 179 -6.24 -8.76 8.17
CA SER A 179 -4.86 -9.18 7.96
C SER A 179 -4.75 -9.85 6.58
N LEU A 180 -3.80 -9.38 5.79
CA LEU A 180 -3.40 -10.03 4.54
C LEU A 180 -2.40 -11.14 4.86
N ARG A 181 -2.61 -12.32 4.30
CA ARG A 181 -1.74 -13.48 4.49
C ARG A 181 -1.59 -14.26 3.19
N GLY A 182 -0.66 -15.21 3.17
CA GLY A 182 -0.50 -16.10 2.03
C GLY A 182 0.04 -15.45 0.76
N GLU A 183 0.34 -14.15 0.78
CA GLU A 183 0.95 -13.47 -0.35
C GLU A 183 2.41 -13.90 -0.50
N SER A 184 2.78 -14.34 -1.70
CA SER A 184 4.17 -14.68 -2.00
C SER A 184 5.05 -13.43 -1.92
N PHE A 185 6.21 -13.56 -1.26
CA PHE A 185 7.21 -12.50 -1.22
C PHE A 185 8.17 -12.65 -2.40
N TYR A 186 8.31 -11.59 -3.19
CA TYR A 186 9.25 -11.52 -4.29
C TYR A 186 10.45 -10.67 -3.87
N PRO A 187 11.64 -11.28 -3.65
CA PRO A 187 12.83 -10.50 -3.32
C PRO A 187 13.17 -9.62 -4.53
N THR A 188 13.17 -8.32 -4.30
CA THR A 188 13.50 -7.33 -5.31
C THR A 188 14.94 -7.48 -5.77
N PRO A 189 15.23 -7.94 -6.95
CA PRO A 189 16.31 -7.37 -7.72
C PRO A 189 15.99 -7.09 -9.18
N GLN A 190 14.97 -7.69 -9.73
CA GLN A 190 14.64 -7.45 -11.13
C GLN A 190 13.19 -6.95 -11.21
N MET A 191 13.08 -5.64 -11.40
CA MET A 191 11.79 -5.03 -11.70
C MET A 191 11.41 -5.46 -13.10
N ASP A 192 10.45 -6.39 -13.21
CA ASP A 192 9.81 -6.73 -14.46
C ASP A 192 8.35 -6.28 -14.46
N SER A 193 7.78 -6.14 -15.64
CA SER A 193 6.43 -5.62 -15.79
C SER A 193 5.38 -6.44 -15.05
N GLY A 194 5.53 -7.76 -15.04
CA GLY A 194 4.56 -8.63 -14.35
C GLY A 194 4.61 -8.48 -12.84
N LEU A 195 5.80 -8.37 -12.23
CA LEU A 195 5.96 -8.13 -10.80
C LEU A 195 5.47 -6.73 -10.40
N ASN A 196 5.76 -5.72 -11.24
CA ASN A 196 5.28 -4.36 -11.04
C ASN A 196 3.75 -4.29 -11.04
N LEU A 197 3.12 -4.93 -12.04
CA LEU A 197 1.67 -5.00 -12.16
C LEU A 197 1.06 -5.84 -11.03
N LEU A 198 1.69 -6.93 -10.61
CA LEU A 198 1.24 -7.72 -9.47
C LEU A 198 1.12 -6.86 -8.21
N LEU A 199 2.14 -6.04 -7.91
CA LEU A 199 2.13 -5.16 -6.75
C LEU A 199 1.02 -4.12 -6.84
N LEU A 200 0.85 -3.48 -8.00
CA LEU A 200 -0.25 -2.56 -8.25
C LEU A 200 -1.62 -3.26 -8.09
N PHE A 201 -1.80 -4.44 -8.68
CA PHE A 201 -3.06 -5.17 -8.69
C PHE A 201 -3.44 -5.69 -7.30
N ARG A 202 -2.48 -6.17 -6.53
CA ARG A 202 -2.71 -6.56 -5.13
C ARG A 202 -3.21 -5.38 -4.30
N LEU A 203 -2.49 -4.25 -4.34
CA LEU A 203 -2.89 -3.05 -3.61
C LEU A 203 -4.26 -2.56 -4.07
N TRP A 204 -4.47 -2.42 -5.39
CA TRP A 204 -5.72 -1.90 -5.92
C TRP A 204 -6.94 -2.73 -5.46
N ASN A 205 -6.85 -4.05 -5.57
CA ASN A 205 -7.96 -4.94 -5.21
C ASN A 205 -8.22 -4.99 -3.70
N VAL A 206 -7.18 -4.94 -2.85
CA VAL A 206 -7.37 -4.86 -1.40
C VAL A 206 -8.12 -3.59 -1.02
N ILE A 207 -7.74 -2.47 -1.60
CA ILE A 207 -8.43 -1.20 -1.35
C ILE A 207 -9.85 -1.23 -1.90
N GLU A 208 -10.04 -1.74 -3.12
CA GLU A 208 -11.36 -1.81 -3.75
C GLU A 208 -12.37 -2.60 -2.91
N TYR A 209 -11.97 -3.74 -2.37
CA TYR A 209 -12.92 -4.62 -1.69
C TYR A 209 -12.97 -4.45 -0.18
N TYR A 210 -11.92 -3.87 0.43
CA TYR A 210 -11.79 -3.90 1.89
C TYR A 210 -11.50 -2.55 2.55
N ALA A 211 -11.16 -1.50 1.79
CA ALA A 211 -10.95 -0.19 2.40
C ALA A 211 -12.30 0.48 2.73
N PRO A 212 -12.52 0.88 3.99
CA PRO A 212 -13.79 1.48 4.41
C PRO A 212 -13.94 2.95 3.98
N TYR A 213 -12.89 3.58 3.44
CA TYR A 213 -12.84 5.01 3.16
C TYR A 213 -12.40 5.33 1.72
N ARG A 214 -12.86 4.55 0.73
CA ARG A 214 -12.52 4.81 -0.69
C ARG A 214 -13.03 6.16 -1.19
N ALA A 215 -14.11 6.68 -0.62
CA ALA A 215 -14.67 7.98 -0.98
C ALA A 215 -13.75 9.16 -0.65
N VAL A 216 -12.72 8.98 0.19
CA VAL A 216 -11.78 10.04 0.58
C VAL A 216 -10.41 9.93 -0.08
N THR A 217 -10.22 9.02 -1.04
CA THR A 217 -8.99 8.93 -1.85
C THR A 217 -8.78 10.22 -2.65
N LEU A 218 -7.53 10.52 -3.02
CA LEU A 218 -7.21 11.77 -3.75
C LEU A 218 -7.88 11.85 -5.11
N HIS A 219 -7.95 10.71 -5.80
CA HIS A 219 -8.68 10.56 -7.06
C HIS A 219 -9.67 9.40 -6.94
N PRO A 220 -10.72 9.33 -7.76
CA PRO A 220 -11.61 8.19 -7.80
C PRO A 220 -10.83 6.88 -7.95
N TRP A 221 -11.05 5.93 -7.04
CA TRP A 221 -10.21 4.74 -6.97
C TRP A 221 -10.23 3.89 -8.26
N ASN A 222 -11.34 3.91 -8.97
CA ASN A 222 -11.48 3.25 -10.26
C ASN A 222 -10.57 3.85 -11.36
N GLU A 223 -10.12 5.10 -11.25
CA GLU A 223 -9.23 5.76 -12.20
C GLU A 223 -7.74 5.51 -11.91
N VAL A 224 -7.43 4.98 -10.72
CA VAL A 224 -6.04 4.71 -10.30
C VAL A 224 -5.35 3.70 -11.25
N LEU A 225 -6.07 2.68 -11.73
CA LEU A 225 -5.47 1.69 -12.64
C LEU A 225 -5.02 2.32 -13.96
N SER A 226 -5.87 3.11 -14.60
CA SER A 226 -5.54 3.78 -15.88
C SER A 226 -4.33 4.70 -15.75
N THR A 227 -4.16 5.31 -14.58
CA THR A 227 -3.02 6.19 -14.29
C THR A 227 -1.74 5.41 -14.01
N TYR A 228 -1.80 4.36 -13.19
CA TYR A 228 -0.58 3.71 -12.69
C TYR A 228 -0.11 2.51 -13.52
N ILE A 229 -0.98 1.84 -14.29
CA ILE A 229 -0.56 0.77 -15.21
C ILE A 229 0.52 1.24 -16.20
N PRO A 230 0.35 2.35 -16.94
CA PRO A 230 1.36 2.80 -17.87
C PRO A 230 2.65 3.30 -17.21
N LEU A 231 2.58 3.77 -15.97
CA LEU A 231 3.74 4.26 -15.24
C LEU A 231 4.55 3.11 -14.60
N MET A 232 3.86 2.23 -13.89
CA MET A 232 4.51 1.14 -13.14
C MET A 232 4.84 -0.06 -14.03
N GLY A 233 3.99 -0.37 -15.01
CA GLY A 233 4.15 -1.53 -15.87
C GLY A 233 5.43 -1.55 -16.70
N VAL A 234 6.01 -0.38 -16.99
CA VAL A 234 7.22 -0.25 -17.81
C VAL A 234 8.46 0.22 -17.03
N GLU A 235 8.31 0.49 -15.73
CA GLU A 235 9.40 1.03 -14.93
C GLU A 235 10.42 -0.07 -14.57
N THR A 236 11.68 0.15 -14.92
CA THR A 236 12.79 -0.80 -14.69
C THR A 236 13.79 -0.30 -13.66
N ASP A 237 13.75 0.99 -13.28
CA ASP A 237 14.60 1.54 -12.24
C ASP A 237 13.90 1.41 -10.87
N GLY A 238 14.51 0.66 -9.96
CA GLY A 238 13.92 0.39 -8.64
C GLY A 238 13.69 1.64 -7.78
N ARG A 239 14.49 2.72 -7.96
CA ARG A 239 14.29 3.97 -7.23
C ARG A 239 13.10 4.75 -7.79
N ARG A 240 12.94 4.78 -9.11
CA ARG A 240 11.78 5.40 -9.75
C ARG A 240 10.52 4.61 -9.44
N PHE A 241 10.59 3.28 -9.49
CA PHE A 241 9.47 2.42 -9.08
C PHE A 241 9.05 2.68 -7.62
N ALA A 242 10.00 2.77 -6.69
CA ALA A 242 9.70 3.08 -5.30
C ALA A 242 8.98 4.44 -5.15
N ARG A 243 9.36 5.45 -5.92
CA ARG A 243 8.67 6.75 -5.93
C ARG A 243 7.24 6.62 -6.48
N LEU A 244 7.04 5.87 -7.57
CA LEU A 244 5.70 5.60 -8.10
C LEU A 244 4.83 4.85 -7.08
N TYR A 245 5.40 3.87 -6.39
CA TYR A 245 4.70 3.15 -5.34
C TYR A 245 4.32 4.05 -4.16
N MET A 246 5.21 4.94 -3.72
CA MET A 246 4.88 5.92 -2.69
C MET A 246 3.78 6.89 -3.12
N ARG A 247 3.76 7.33 -4.39
CA ARG A 247 2.65 8.13 -4.94
C ARG A 247 1.34 7.33 -4.94
N LEU A 248 1.40 6.06 -5.32
CA LEU A 248 0.23 5.18 -5.29
C LEU A 248 -0.33 5.02 -3.86
N ILE A 249 0.55 4.84 -2.85
CA ILE A 249 0.12 4.82 -1.44
C ILE A 249 -0.49 6.16 -1.03
N ARG A 250 0.04 7.28 -1.51
CA ARG A 250 -0.51 8.61 -1.23
C ARG A 250 -1.93 8.80 -1.78
N GLU A 251 -2.32 8.09 -2.85
CA GLU A 251 -3.70 8.13 -3.37
C GLU A 251 -4.73 7.78 -2.31
N LEU A 252 -4.37 6.96 -1.31
CA LEU A 252 -5.27 6.57 -0.23
C LEU A 252 -5.68 7.74 0.67
N ASN A 253 -4.93 8.84 0.66
CA ASN A 253 -5.19 10.03 1.49
C ASN A 253 -5.39 9.70 2.97
N ASP A 254 -4.65 8.70 3.47
CA ASP A 254 -4.72 8.19 4.82
C ASP A 254 -3.34 8.25 5.51
N GLY A 255 -3.25 8.96 6.64
CA GLY A 255 -2.03 9.08 7.43
C GLY A 255 -1.59 7.78 8.13
N HIS A 256 -2.41 6.74 8.12
CA HIS A 256 -2.06 5.40 8.61
C HIS A 256 -1.43 4.54 7.50
N ALA A 257 -1.61 4.91 6.23
CA ALA A 257 -0.98 4.21 5.14
C ALA A 257 0.53 4.44 5.16
N TYR A 258 1.30 3.36 5.24
CA TYR A 258 2.75 3.42 5.28
C TYR A 258 3.35 3.47 3.88
N ALA A 259 4.02 4.56 3.57
CA ALA A 259 4.86 4.67 2.39
C ALA A 259 6.33 4.39 2.78
N PRO A 260 7.11 3.62 2.00
CA PRO A 260 8.49 3.25 2.35
C PRO A 260 9.47 4.43 2.16
N ILE A 261 9.27 5.50 2.92
CA ILE A 261 10.04 6.75 2.86
C ILE A 261 11.54 6.53 3.13
N GLU A 262 11.91 5.47 3.83
CA GLU A 262 13.30 5.07 4.03
C GLU A 262 14.02 4.79 2.70
N MET A 263 13.32 4.47 1.64
CA MET A 263 13.92 4.33 0.31
C MET A 263 14.40 5.67 -0.25
N LEU A 264 13.87 6.80 0.21
CA LEU A 264 14.35 8.14 -0.16
C LEU A 264 15.58 8.53 0.67
N PHE A 265 15.50 8.45 2.00
CA PHE A 265 16.48 9.03 2.90
C PHE A 265 17.20 8.03 3.80
N GLY A 266 16.78 6.76 3.85
CA GLY A 266 17.38 5.72 4.68
C GLY A 266 16.62 5.44 5.96
N GLN A 267 17.15 4.48 6.74
CA GLN A 267 16.50 3.94 7.94
C GLN A 267 17.01 4.55 9.24
N ARG A 268 17.99 5.43 9.17
CA ARG A 268 18.57 6.12 10.32
C ARG A 268 18.08 7.56 10.37
N MET A 269 18.22 8.21 11.50
CA MET A 269 17.96 9.64 11.64
C MET A 269 18.88 10.28 12.68
N LEU A 270 18.88 11.60 12.72
CA LEU A 270 19.57 12.33 13.78
C LEU A 270 18.99 11.96 15.15
N PRO A 271 19.80 11.89 16.20
CA PRO A 271 19.37 11.56 17.56
C PRO A 271 18.66 12.73 18.22
N VAL A 272 17.61 13.25 17.56
CA VAL A 272 16.83 14.40 18.03
C VAL A 272 15.34 14.12 17.93
N TRP A 273 14.60 14.68 18.88
CA TRP A 273 13.16 14.85 18.75
C TRP A 273 12.88 16.16 18.04
N PRO A 274 12.35 16.14 16.81
CA PRO A 274 12.21 17.34 16.01
C PRO A 274 10.97 18.14 16.37
N LEU A 275 11.10 19.47 16.23
CA LEU A 275 10.00 20.43 16.19
C LEU A 275 9.94 21.05 14.79
N GLN A 276 8.75 21.46 14.37
CA GLN A 276 8.56 22.15 13.09
C GLN A 276 7.83 23.46 13.32
N ALA A 277 8.42 24.55 12.82
CA ALA A 277 7.79 25.86 12.78
C ALA A 277 8.15 26.54 11.45
N GLU A 278 7.18 27.23 10.84
CA GLU A 278 7.37 28.02 9.61
C GLU A 278 8.09 27.28 8.47
N GLY A 279 7.81 25.98 8.31
CA GLY A 279 8.46 25.14 7.29
C GLY A 279 9.91 24.77 7.58
N ARG A 280 10.43 25.05 8.78
CA ARG A 280 11.79 24.75 9.23
C ARG A 280 11.77 23.67 10.31
N LEU A 281 12.87 22.95 10.46
CA LEU A 281 13.03 21.92 11.48
C LEU A 281 14.00 22.38 12.57
N PHE A 282 13.59 22.18 13.81
CA PHE A 282 14.34 22.55 14.99
C PHE A 282 14.56 21.36 15.90
N VAL A 283 15.63 21.37 16.65
CA VAL A 283 15.89 20.42 17.73
C VAL A 283 14.99 20.72 18.92
N GLY A 284 14.09 19.80 19.25
CA GLY A 284 13.29 19.85 20.48
C GLY A 284 14.01 19.22 21.65
N TYR A 285 14.52 18.01 21.46
CA TYR A 285 15.42 17.28 22.36
C TYR A 285 16.53 16.66 21.57
N SER A 286 17.69 16.47 22.19
CA SER A 286 18.84 15.85 21.57
C SER A 286 19.42 14.75 22.45
N GLY A 287 19.79 13.64 21.81
CA GLY A 287 20.66 12.62 22.38
C GLY A 287 22.14 12.84 22.08
N ASP A 288 22.49 13.92 21.40
CA ASP A 288 23.86 14.31 21.08
C ASP A 288 24.18 15.67 21.66
N SER A 289 25.30 15.83 22.35
CA SER A 289 25.69 17.07 23.03
C SER A 289 26.07 18.22 22.07
N ALA A 290 26.33 17.92 20.79
CA ALA A 290 26.63 18.94 19.78
C ALA A 290 25.38 19.66 19.30
N LEU A 291 24.18 19.07 19.47
CA LEU A 291 22.89 19.65 19.11
C LEU A 291 22.12 20.05 20.36
N GLU A 292 21.65 21.26 20.42
CA GLU A 292 20.91 21.80 21.57
C GLU A 292 19.48 22.15 21.16
N ARG A 293 18.59 22.20 22.15
CA ARG A 293 17.23 22.65 21.95
C ARG A 293 17.19 24.04 21.35
N GLY A 294 16.42 24.19 20.26
CA GLY A 294 16.29 25.45 19.54
C GLY A 294 17.26 25.59 18.36
N ASP A 295 18.24 24.71 18.20
CA ASP A 295 19.03 24.67 16.98
C ASP A 295 18.13 24.40 15.76
N GLU A 296 18.28 25.17 14.70
CA GLU A 296 17.64 24.89 13.41
C GLU A 296 18.54 23.91 12.62
N VAL A 297 17.98 22.82 12.15
CA VAL A 297 18.65 21.93 11.20
C VAL A 297 18.41 22.51 9.79
N VAL A 298 19.47 22.99 9.15
CA VAL A 298 19.40 23.67 7.84
C VAL A 298 19.62 22.69 6.69
N ALA A 299 20.58 21.78 6.84
CA ALA A 299 20.89 20.75 5.85
C ALA A 299 21.40 19.46 6.52
N ILE A 300 21.24 18.36 5.84
CA ILE A 300 21.79 17.02 6.24
C ILE A 300 22.45 16.41 5.01
N ASP A 301 23.72 15.99 5.16
CA ASP A 301 24.50 15.32 4.12
C ASP A 301 24.55 16.13 2.79
N GLY A 302 24.58 17.46 2.89
CA GLY A 302 24.59 18.37 1.75
C GLY A 302 23.22 18.70 1.16
N GLU A 303 22.14 18.06 1.65
CA GLU A 303 20.76 18.32 1.18
C GLU A 303 20.05 19.33 2.08
N PRO A 304 19.59 20.50 1.58
CA PRO A 304 18.81 21.45 2.35
C PRO A 304 17.51 20.83 2.89
N ILE A 305 17.17 21.15 4.13
CA ILE A 305 15.91 20.67 4.75
C ILE A 305 14.69 21.12 3.96
N SER A 306 14.69 22.35 3.43
CA SER A 306 13.58 22.85 2.61
C SER A 306 13.29 21.95 1.40
N GLU A 307 14.32 21.53 0.67
CA GLU A 307 14.19 20.66 -0.49
C GLU A 307 13.70 19.24 -0.08
N ARG A 308 14.23 18.73 1.03
CA ARG A 308 13.78 17.44 1.59
C ARG A 308 12.32 17.48 1.99
N LEU A 309 11.85 18.57 2.60
CA LEU A 309 10.45 18.70 3.01
C LEU A 309 9.52 18.82 1.79
N GLU A 310 9.93 19.55 0.74
CA GLU A 310 9.16 19.60 -0.51
C GLU A 310 9.05 18.22 -1.17
N LEU A 311 10.17 17.49 -1.28
CA LEU A 311 10.17 16.14 -1.80
C LEU A 311 9.24 15.22 -0.98
N LEU A 312 9.29 15.30 0.35
CA LEU A 312 8.43 14.52 1.22
C LEU A 312 6.95 14.85 1.07
N ARG A 313 6.58 16.11 0.79
CA ARG A 313 5.19 16.49 0.53
C ARG A 313 4.58 15.76 -0.66
N GLU A 314 5.42 15.42 -1.63
CA GLU A 314 5.00 14.66 -2.81
C GLU A 314 4.66 13.18 -2.48
N TYR A 315 5.38 12.60 -1.51
CA TYR A 315 5.31 11.15 -1.25
C TYR A 315 4.68 10.75 0.09
N ALA A 316 4.65 11.65 1.06
CA ALA A 316 4.12 11.30 2.38
C ALA A 316 2.60 11.14 2.32
N SER A 317 2.14 9.97 2.75
CA SER A 317 0.72 9.71 2.98
C SER A 317 0.20 10.55 4.15
N ARG A 318 -1.03 11.03 4.07
CA ARG A 318 -1.62 11.95 5.05
C ARG A 318 -3.14 11.91 5.02
N SER A 319 -3.77 12.08 6.17
CA SER A 319 -5.22 12.34 6.27
C SER A 319 -5.54 13.84 6.35
N ASN A 320 -4.57 14.66 6.80
CA ASN A 320 -4.73 16.11 6.99
C ASN A 320 -3.35 16.77 7.15
N GLU A 321 -3.34 18.12 7.25
CA GLU A 321 -2.11 18.90 7.43
C GLU A 321 -1.35 18.59 8.73
N ALA A 322 -2.03 18.18 9.79
CA ALA A 322 -1.37 17.83 11.04
C ALA A 322 -0.57 16.53 10.92
N SER A 323 -1.16 15.50 10.26
CA SER A 323 -0.48 14.24 9.97
C SER A 323 0.68 14.43 9.00
N LEU A 324 0.52 15.30 7.98
CA LEU A 324 1.62 15.66 7.10
C LEU A 324 2.77 16.33 7.85
N ARG A 325 2.50 17.33 8.68
CA ARG A 325 3.54 18.00 9.49
C ARG A 325 4.28 17.00 10.39
N LYS A 326 3.56 16.05 11.00
CA LYS A 326 4.18 14.98 11.78
C LYS A 326 5.13 14.14 10.92
N ALA A 327 4.70 13.71 9.74
CA ALA A 327 5.54 12.95 8.81
C ALA A 327 6.77 13.75 8.37
N LEU A 328 6.59 14.98 7.92
CA LEU A 328 7.68 15.85 7.44
C LEU A 328 8.77 16.05 8.49
N ARG A 329 8.40 16.33 9.75
CA ARG A 329 9.38 16.59 10.79
C ARG A 329 10.25 15.36 11.11
N PHE A 330 9.67 14.16 11.12
CA PHE A 330 10.44 12.93 11.41
C PHE A 330 11.21 12.43 10.19
N TYR A 331 10.58 12.42 9.02
CA TYR A 331 11.22 11.92 7.81
C TYR A 331 12.28 12.88 7.25
N GLY A 332 12.12 14.19 7.46
CA GLY A 332 13.08 15.19 7.01
C GLY A 332 14.46 15.05 7.65
N LEU A 333 14.55 14.41 8.83
CA LEU A 333 15.81 14.20 9.55
C LEU A 333 16.44 12.80 9.33
N ARG A 334 15.90 12.02 8.39
CA ARG A 334 16.46 10.70 8.06
C ARG A 334 17.74 10.80 7.23
N THR A 335 18.57 9.77 7.34
CA THR A 335 19.80 9.61 6.56
C THR A 335 20.12 8.13 6.36
N ARG A 336 21.01 7.85 5.39
CA ARG A 336 21.61 6.51 5.18
C ARG A 336 22.90 6.30 5.95
N ARG A 337 23.49 7.38 6.50
CA ARG A 337 24.83 7.35 7.08
C ARG A 337 24.80 7.08 8.58
N ASP A 338 25.80 6.37 9.09
CA ASP A 338 26.01 6.17 10.53
C ASP A 338 26.44 7.46 11.23
N THR A 339 27.11 8.36 10.49
CA THR A 339 27.43 9.72 10.92
C THR A 339 27.02 10.68 9.82
N ALA A 340 26.09 11.57 10.13
CA ALA A 340 25.60 12.60 9.21
C ALA A 340 26.43 13.90 9.34
N GLU A 341 26.60 14.58 8.22
CA GLU A 341 27.02 15.96 8.18
C GLU A 341 25.79 16.86 8.32
N VAL A 342 25.77 17.68 9.37
CA VAL A 342 24.62 18.51 9.71
C VAL A 342 25.01 19.99 9.68
N VAL A 343 24.38 20.76 8.83
CA VAL A 343 24.43 22.23 8.93
C VAL A 343 23.34 22.66 9.90
N ARG A 344 23.74 23.23 11.02
CA ARG A 344 22.81 23.83 11.98
C ARG A 344 22.90 25.35 11.97
N ARG A 345 21.84 25.99 12.42
CA ARG A 345 21.84 27.43 12.74
C ARG A 345 21.53 27.62 14.21
N ARG A 346 22.45 28.33 14.94
CA ARG A 346 22.31 28.73 16.35
C ARG A 346 22.60 30.21 16.48
N ALA A 347 21.72 30.96 17.15
CA ALA A 347 21.86 32.41 17.36
C ALA A 347 22.19 33.18 16.06
N GLY A 348 21.63 32.75 14.92
CA GLY A 348 21.83 33.38 13.63
C GLY A 348 23.08 32.93 12.84
N ALA A 349 24.05 32.28 13.47
CA ALA A 349 25.22 31.74 12.81
C ALA A 349 25.02 30.29 12.36
N CYS A 350 25.56 29.93 11.20
CA CYS A 350 25.58 28.54 10.71
C CYS A 350 26.94 27.90 10.93
N ASP A 351 26.96 26.67 11.38
CA ASP A 351 28.13 25.82 11.43
C ASP A 351 27.80 24.41 10.96
N THR A 352 28.84 23.63 10.65
CA THR A 352 28.70 22.25 10.18
C THR A 352 29.26 21.30 11.23
N LEU A 353 28.46 20.30 11.57
CA LEU A 353 28.76 19.29 12.59
C LEU A 353 28.75 17.90 11.98
N ARG A 354 29.46 16.98 12.62
CA ARG A 354 29.33 15.53 12.37
C ARG A 354 28.60 14.92 13.55
N VAL A 355 27.44 14.36 13.29
CA VAL A 355 26.50 13.83 14.30
C VAL A 355 26.32 12.35 14.08
N ALA A 356 26.56 11.53 15.10
CA ALA A 356 26.25 10.11 15.07
C ALA A 356 24.73 9.91 14.97
N THR A 357 24.30 9.03 14.07
CA THR A 357 22.89 8.78 13.83
C THR A 357 22.42 7.52 14.55
N MET A 358 21.12 7.35 14.69
CA MET A 358 20.50 6.19 15.32
C MET A 358 19.44 5.57 14.42
N PRO A 359 19.05 4.28 14.61
CA PRO A 359 17.91 3.71 13.94
C PRO A 359 16.65 4.55 14.19
N TYR A 360 15.83 4.76 13.15
CA TYR A 360 14.62 5.57 13.26
C TYR A 360 13.69 5.13 14.41
N GLY A 361 13.51 3.81 14.61
CA GLY A 361 12.70 3.26 15.70
C GLY A 361 13.19 3.56 17.12
N SER A 362 14.44 4.00 17.25
CA SER A 362 15.08 4.28 18.56
C SER A 362 14.90 5.73 19.03
N VAL A 363 14.20 6.58 18.27
CA VAL A 363 14.04 8.01 18.59
C VAL A 363 12.96 8.25 19.65
N SER A 364 11.95 7.38 19.75
CA SER A 364 10.86 7.56 20.74
C SER A 364 11.32 7.73 22.19
N PRO A 365 12.36 7.04 22.69
CA PRO A 365 12.85 7.26 24.04
C PRO A 365 13.44 8.64 24.32
N LEU A 366 13.75 9.42 23.28
CA LEU A 366 14.21 10.81 23.44
C LEU A 366 13.06 11.76 23.81
N TYR A 367 11.83 11.31 23.71
CA TYR A 367 10.65 12.08 24.07
C TYR A 367 10.42 12.00 25.58
N ASP A 368 10.66 13.09 26.31
CA ASP A 368 10.32 13.23 27.71
C ASP A 368 9.15 14.22 27.88
N PRO A 369 7.93 13.72 28.22
CA PRO A 369 6.76 14.57 28.40
C PRO A 369 6.91 15.59 29.53
N ALA A 370 7.72 15.30 30.56
CA ALA A 370 7.92 16.19 31.70
C ALA A 370 8.72 17.44 31.28
N GLN A 371 9.66 17.29 30.36
CA GLN A 371 10.41 18.42 29.80
C GLN A 371 9.55 19.29 28.86
N LEU A 372 8.59 18.69 28.15
CA LEU A 372 7.62 19.45 27.34
C LEU A 372 6.70 20.31 28.18
N ALA A 373 6.30 19.85 29.35
CA ALA A 373 5.42 20.60 30.26
C ALA A 373 6.09 21.90 30.78
N GLN A 374 7.43 21.95 30.76
CA GLN A 374 8.23 23.13 31.14
C GLN A 374 8.51 24.05 29.96
N SER A 375 7.98 23.76 28.77
CA SER A 375 8.19 24.59 27.58
C SER A 375 7.44 25.92 27.73
N PRO A 376 8.11 27.07 27.48
CA PRO A 376 7.44 28.38 27.45
C PRO A 376 6.47 28.54 26.26
N PHE A 377 6.48 27.61 25.32
CA PHE A 377 5.56 27.56 24.18
C PHE A 377 4.49 26.50 24.46
N ARG A 378 3.43 26.91 25.13
CA ARG A 378 2.15 26.19 25.20
C ARG A 378 1.21 26.68 24.11
#